data_cbd27696d497974f379f185192af9cd2
#
_entry.id   cbd27696d497974f379f185192af9cd2
#
_cell.length_a   1.000
_cell.length_b   1.000
_cell.length_c   1.000
_cell.angle_alpha   90.00
_cell.angle_beta   90.00
_cell.angle_gamma   90.00
#
_symmetry.space_group_name_H-M   'P 1'
#
loop_
_entity.id
_entity.type
_entity.pdbx_description
1 polymer ?
#
loop_
_entity_poly.entity_id
_entity_poly.type
_entity_poly.pdbx_seq_one_letter_code
_entity_poly.pdbx_strand_id
1 'polypeptide(L)'
;MHDFGSTVLCCTPSYSLYLADAIKDSGLPREEFKLKIGAFGAEPWTENMRNEIEEKLGIKAYDIYGLSEIAGPGVGYECECQHGTHLNEDHYFPEIINPNTLEPAAPGETGELVFTHLTKEGMPLLRYRTKDLTALHYDKCTCGRTLVRMDRILGRSDDMLIIRGVNVFPTQIESVILEMEEFEPHYLLIVDRKNNTDTMEL
;
A
#
# COMPACT_ATOMS: atom_id res chain seq x y z
N MET A 1 -11.27 5.06 21.31
CA MET A 1 -12.12 4.17 20.47
C MET A 1 -13.28 3.58 21.27
N HIS A 2 -13.04 3.03 22.43
CA HIS A 2 -14.07 2.46 23.31
C HIS A 2 -15.17 3.48 23.65
N ASP A 3 -14.83 4.60 24.28
CA ASP A 3 -15.79 5.60 24.77
C ASP A 3 -16.66 6.24 23.66
N PHE A 4 -16.10 6.38 22.46
CA PHE A 4 -16.81 6.91 21.29
C PHE A 4 -17.57 5.85 20.50
N GLY A 5 -17.42 4.56 20.82
CA GLY A 5 -18.02 3.47 20.08
C GLY A 5 -17.62 3.47 18.61
N SER A 6 -16.34 3.76 18.31
CA SER A 6 -15.81 3.84 16.94
C SER A 6 -16.05 2.53 16.19
N THR A 7 -16.52 2.61 14.95
CA THR A 7 -16.86 1.45 14.11
C THR A 7 -15.89 1.27 12.95
N VAL A 8 -15.16 2.32 12.57
CA VAL A 8 -14.16 2.31 11.49
C VAL A 8 -12.84 2.82 12.06
N LEU A 9 -11.75 2.16 11.69
CA LEU A 9 -10.38 2.57 11.98
C LEU A 9 -9.69 2.97 10.68
N CYS A 10 -9.16 4.20 10.63
CA CYS A 10 -8.36 4.69 9.50
C CYS A 10 -6.98 5.09 10.03
N CYS A 11 -5.94 4.37 9.62
CA CYS A 11 -4.54 4.66 9.97
C CYS A 11 -3.58 3.91 9.04
N THR A 12 -2.28 3.96 9.34
CA THR A 12 -1.32 3.06 8.69
C THR A 12 -1.49 1.62 9.20
N PRO A 13 -1.21 0.60 8.38
CA PRO A 13 -1.28 -0.80 8.80
C PRO A 13 -0.44 -1.10 10.05
N SER A 14 0.81 -0.64 10.11
CA SER A 14 1.69 -0.84 11.27
C SER A 14 1.12 -0.25 12.55
N TYR A 15 0.52 0.95 12.47
CA TYR A 15 -0.11 1.58 13.62
C TYR A 15 -1.34 0.83 14.12
N SER A 16 -2.07 0.14 13.23
CA SER A 16 -3.21 -0.68 13.63
C SER A 16 -2.80 -1.88 14.48
N LEU A 17 -1.64 -2.47 14.23
CA LEU A 17 -1.08 -3.54 15.07
C LEU A 17 -0.67 -3.00 16.45
N TYR A 18 -0.05 -1.83 16.50
CA TYR A 18 0.23 -1.15 17.78
C TYR A 18 -1.06 -0.90 18.59
N LEU A 19 -2.14 -0.47 17.91
CA LEU A 19 -3.44 -0.28 18.57
C LEU A 19 -4.06 -1.61 19.05
N ALA A 20 -3.87 -2.70 18.32
CA ALA A 20 -4.33 -4.02 18.72
C ALA A 20 -3.65 -4.46 20.05
N ASP A 21 -2.34 -4.26 20.14
CA ASP A 21 -1.60 -4.54 21.37
C ASP A 21 -2.04 -3.62 22.52
N ALA A 22 -2.23 -2.33 22.27
CA ALA A 22 -2.75 -1.38 23.26
C ALA A 22 -4.16 -1.75 23.75
N ILE A 23 -5.04 -2.28 22.88
CA ILE A 23 -6.35 -2.79 23.27
C ILE A 23 -6.18 -3.99 24.20
N LYS A 24 -5.31 -4.94 23.85
CA LYS A 24 -5.02 -6.11 24.67
C LYS A 24 -4.49 -5.70 26.06
N ASP A 25 -3.57 -4.75 26.11
CA ASP A 25 -2.93 -4.28 27.34
C ASP A 25 -3.89 -3.47 28.23
N SER A 26 -4.94 -2.89 27.64
CA SER A 26 -5.96 -2.15 28.40
C SER A 26 -6.77 -3.02 29.36
N GLY A 27 -6.77 -4.33 29.17
CA GLY A 27 -7.56 -5.30 29.92
C GLY A 27 -9.06 -5.25 29.63
N LEU A 28 -9.51 -4.41 28.70
CA LEU A 28 -10.91 -4.38 28.27
C LEU A 28 -11.19 -5.51 27.28
N PRO A 29 -12.33 -6.22 27.42
CA PRO A 29 -12.72 -7.24 26.46
C PRO A 29 -12.83 -6.68 25.05
N ARG A 30 -12.38 -7.45 24.03
CA ARG A 30 -12.44 -7.03 22.62
C ARG A 30 -13.86 -6.66 22.17
N GLU A 31 -14.85 -7.33 22.71
CA GLU A 31 -16.28 -7.18 22.41
C GLU A 31 -16.84 -5.82 22.81
N GLU A 32 -16.18 -5.11 23.71
CA GLU A 32 -16.56 -3.72 24.09
C GLU A 32 -16.16 -2.70 23.02
N PHE A 33 -15.24 -3.05 22.12
CA PHE A 33 -14.88 -2.22 20.96
C PHE A 33 -15.79 -2.54 19.79
N LYS A 34 -16.44 -1.51 19.23
CA LYS A 34 -17.42 -1.64 18.15
C LYS A 34 -16.80 -1.60 16.75
N LEU A 35 -15.49 -1.75 16.64
CA LEU A 35 -14.77 -1.75 15.37
C LEU A 35 -15.26 -2.88 14.46
N LYS A 36 -15.51 -2.57 13.19
CA LYS A 36 -15.98 -3.48 12.17
C LYS A 36 -15.08 -3.51 10.94
N ILE A 37 -14.53 -2.34 10.58
CA ILE A 37 -13.78 -2.12 9.35
C ILE A 37 -12.53 -1.33 9.68
N GLY A 38 -11.42 -1.70 9.03
CA GLY A 38 -10.22 -0.90 8.93
C GLY A 38 -9.97 -0.46 7.48
N ALA A 39 -9.59 0.79 7.28
CA ALA A 39 -9.13 1.34 6.02
C ALA A 39 -7.67 1.77 6.21
N PHE A 40 -6.75 1.04 5.58
CA PHE A 40 -5.33 1.15 5.83
C PHE A 40 -4.58 1.56 4.56
N GLY A 41 -3.59 2.41 4.70
CA GLY A 41 -2.78 2.90 3.59
C GLY A 41 -1.63 3.76 4.07
N ALA A 42 -1.04 4.52 3.15
CA ALA A 42 0.11 5.38 3.33
C ALA A 42 1.46 4.65 3.55
N GLU A 43 1.45 3.34 3.68
CA GLU A 43 2.64 2.48 3.65
C GLU A 43 2.31 1.16 2.93
N PRO A 44 3.29 0.50 2.30
CA PRO A 44 3.10 -0.85 1.77
C PRO A 44 2.81 -1.84 2.89
N TRP A 45 1.99 -2.85 2.62
CA TRP A 45 1.67 -3.90 3.57
C TRP A 45 1.31 -5.22 2.89
N THR A 46 1.49 -6.32 3.58
CA THR A 46 1.37 -7.68 3.03
C THR A 46 0.03 -8.34 3.39
N GLU A 47 -0.28 -9.46 2.72
CA GLU A 47 -1.43 -10.28 3.12
C GLU A 47 -1.26 -10.88 4.52
N ASN A 48 -0.03 -11.22 4.92
CA ASN A 48 0.23 -11.70 6.28
C ASN A 48 -0.12 -10.63 7.32
N MET A 49 0.29 -9.38 7.09
CA MET A 49 -0.09 -8.27 7.95
C MET A 49 -1.61 -8.03 7.95
N ARG A 50 -2.30 -8.17 6.80
CA ARG A 50 -3.77 -8.12 6.73
C ARG A 50 -4.41 -9.15 7.66
N ASN A 51 -3.99 -10.40 7.53
CA ASN A 51 -4.52 -11.50 8.34
C ASN A 51 -4.28 -11.26 9.83
N GLU A 52 -3.12 -10.78 10.20
CA GLU A 52 -2.79 -10.44 11.59
C GLU A 52 -3.68 -9.30 12.12
N ILE A 53 -3.87 -8.23 11.34
CA ILE A 53 -4.76 -7.12 11.71
C ILE A 53 -6.21 -7.61 11.88
N GLU A 54 -6.71 -8.38 10.90
CA GLU A 54 -8.07 -8.92 10.95
C GLU A 54 -8.28 -9.82 12.16
N GLU A 55 -7.31 -10.68 12.48
CA GLU A 55 -7.35 -11.57 13.63
C GLU A 55 -7.31 -10.79 14.95
N LYS A 56 -6.30 -9.94 15.14
CA LYS A 56 -6.10 -9.20 16.39
C LYS A 56 -7.22 -8.20 16.69
N LEU A 57 -7.71 -7.50 15.67
CA LEU A 57 -8.75 -6.48 15.83
C LEU A 57 -10.18 -6.99 15.57
N GLY A 58 -10.37 -8.21 15.03
CA GLY A 58 -11.69 -8.75 14.69
C GLY A 58 -12.46 -7.88 13.70
N ILE A 59 -11.79 -7.33 12.69
CA ILE A 59 -12.34 -6.41 11.68
C ILE A 59 -12.07 -6.93 10.29
N LYS A 60 -12.67 -6.28 9.27
CA LYS A 60 -12.22 -6.43 7.88
C LYS A 60 -11.27 -5.29 7.53
N ALA A 61 -10.10 -5.64 6.97
CA ALA A 61 -9.02 -4.72 6.64
C ALA A 61 -8.97 -4.46 5.12
N TYR A 62 -9.19 -3.22 4.74
CA TYR A 62 -9.22 -2.79 3.34
C TYR A 62 -8.07 -1.85 3.04
N ASP A 63 -7.46 -2.03 1.87
CA ASP A 63 -6.43 -1.14 1.35
C ASP A 63 -7.05 0.13 0.78
N ILE A 64 -6.42 1.27 1.07
CA ILE A 64 -6.74 2.55 0.46
C ILE A 64 -5.47 3.16 -0.11
N TYR A 65 -5.58 3.73 -1.30
CA TYR A 65 -4.48 4.41 -1.97
C TYR A 65 -4.77 5.89 -2.13
N GLY A 66 -3.76 6.70 -1.90
CA GLY A 66 -3.81 8.13 -2.14
C GLY A 66 -2.45 8.78 -1.89
N LEU A 67 -2.29 9.98 -2.44
CA LEU A 67 -1.13 10.83 -2.22
C LEU A 67 -1.58 12.29 -2.22
N SER A 68 -0.90 13.12 -1.43
CA SER A 68 -1.30 14.52 -1.19
C SER A 68 -1.31 15.34 -2.47
N GLU A 69 -0.42 15.04 -3.41
CA GLU A 69 -0.30 15.73 -4.70
C GLU A 69 -1.55 15.51 -5.57
N ILE A 70 -2.16 14.35 -5.46
CA ILE A 70 -3.36 14.00 -6.23
C ILE A 70 -4.62 14.43 -5.48
N ALA A 71 -4.97 13.80 -4.37
CA ALA A 71 -6.16 14.14 -3.60
C ALA A 71 -6.15 13.65 -2.14
N GLY A 72 -4.99 13.36 -1.56
CA GLY A 72 -4.92 12.74 -0.23
C GLY A 72 -5.53 11.33 -0.21
N PRO A 73 -6.10 10.86 0.89
CA PRO A 73 -6.77 9.57 0.91
C PRO A 73 -8.01 9.62 -0.01
N GLY A 74 -8.15 8.66 -0.93
CA GLY A 74 -9.34 8.59 -1.76
C GLY A 74 -9.11 8.59 -3.26
N VAL A 75 -7.90 8.31 -3.71
CA VAL A 75 -7.63 8.05 -5.12
C VAL A 75 -8.15 6.67 -5.51
N GLY A 76 -8.04 5.70 -4.62
CA GLY A 76 -8.57 4.35 -4.82
C GLY A 76 -8.90 3.64 -3.52
N TYR A 77 -9.83 2.67 -3.61
CA TYR A 77 -10.33 1.89 -2.48
C TYR A 77 -10.50 0.43 -2.84
N GLU A 78 -10.09 -0.44 -1.96
CA GLU A 78 -10.37 -1.86 -2.07
C GLU A 78 -11.87 -2.14 -1.80
N CYS A 79 -12.42 -3.16 -2.45
CA CYS A 79 -13.78 -3.62 -2.22
C CYS A 79 -13.80 -4.87 -1.32
N GLU A 80 -15.00 -5.40 -1.05
CA GLU A 80 -15.19 -6.59 -0.24
C GLU A 80 -14.50 -7.85 -0.79
N CYS A 81 -14.08 -7.84 -2.05
CA CYS A 81 -13.32 -8.95 -2.65
C CYS A 81 -11.84 -8.93 -2.25
N GLN A 82 -11.34 -7.84 -1.69
CA GLN A 82 -9.95 -7.67 -1.26
C GLN A 82 -8.93 -8.07 -2.35
N HIS A 83 -9.25 -7.74 -3.61
CA HIS A 83 -8.47 -8.11 -4.79
C HIS A 83 -8.17 -6.90 -5.66
N GLY A 84 -7.24 -6.08 -5.20
CA GLY A 84 -6.85 -4.83 -5.83
C GLY A 84 -7.75 -3.65 -5.49
N THR A 85 -7.20 -2.47 -5.68
CA THR A 85 -7.77 -1.18 -5.32
C THR A 85 -8.48 -0.57 -6.53
N HIS A 86 -9.79 -0.33 -6.44
CA HIS A 86 -10.56 0.37 -7.48
C HIS A 86 -10.19 1.84 -7.50
N LEU A 87 -9.79 2.35 -8.66
CA LEU A 87 -9.44 3.75 -8.86
C LEU A 87 -10.68 4.59 -9.22
N ASN A 88 -10.73 5.83 -8.74
CA ASN A 88 -11.83 6.75 -9.01
C ASN A 88 -11.64 7.43 -10.39
N GLU A 89 -11.97 6.71 -11.46
CA GLU A 89 -11.77 7.12 -12.87
C GLU A 89 -12.61 8.33 -13.28
N ASP A 90 -13.60 8.72 -12.53
CA ASP A 90 -14.36 9.96 -12.69
C ASP A 90 -13.54 11.21 -12.33
N HIS A 91 -12.50 11.05 -11.53
CA HIS A 91 -11.60 12.13 -11.10
C HIS A 91 -10.18 12.01 -11.65
N TYR A 92 -9.74 10.78 -11.97
CA TYR A 92 -8.34 10.50 -12.33
C TYR A 92 -8.28 9.58 -13.54
N PHE A 93 -7.37 9.87 -14.45
CA PHE A 93 -7.00 8.96 -15.52
C PHE A 93 -5.67 8.28 -15.16
N PRO A 94 -5.69 6.97 -14.85
CA PRO A 94 -4.50 6.21 -14.50
C PRO A 94 -3.80 5.64 -15.75
N GLU A 95 -2.49 5.66 -15.76
CA GLU A 95 -1.63 5.04 -16.76
C GLU A 95 -0.52 4.25 -16.06
N ILE A 96 -0.01 3.20 -16.69
CA ILE A 96 1.26 2.55 -16.30
C ILE A 96 2.29 2.81 -17.39
N ILE A 97 3.48 3.23 -16.99
CA ILE A 97 4.61 3.41 -17.89
C ILE A 97 5.81 2.59 -17.43
N ASN A 98 6.63 2.20 -18.37
CA ASN A 98 7.95 1.67 -18.05
C ASN A 98 8.82 2.82 -17.49
N PRO A 99 9.37 2.72 -16.26
CA PRO A 99 10.09 3.83 -15.63
C PRO A 99 11.38 4.24 -16.35
N ASN A 100 11.95 3.36 -17.18
CA ASN A 100 13.21 3.58 -17.90
C ASN A 100 12.99 4.14 -19.31
N THR A 101 12.04 3.57 -20.07
CA THR A 101 11.77 3.97 -21.46
C THR A 101 10.71 5.06 -21.57
N LEU A 102 9.87 5.23 -20.54
CA LEU A 102 8.71 6.11 -20.48
C LEU A 102 7.58 5.74 -21.45
N GLU A 103 7.66 4.59 -22.06
CA GLU A 103 6.61 4.05 -22.93
C GLU A 103 5.49 3.43 -22.11
N PRO A 104 4.23 3.45 -22.60
CA PRO A 104 3.14 2.78 -21.95
C PRO A 104 3.39 1.28 -21.75
N ALA A 105 3.05 0.75 -20.57
CA ALA A 105 3.08 -0.68 -20.28
C ALA A 105 1.79 -1.36 -20.77
N ALA A 106 1.87 -2.66 -21.05
CA ALA A 106 0.69 -3.45 -21.40
C ALA A 106 -0.23 -3.65 -20.17
N PRO A 107 -1.54 -3.88 -20.37
CA PRO A 107 -2.44 -4.24 -19.28
C PRO A 107 -1.92 -5.42 -18.46
N GLY A 108 -1.89 -5.30 -17.13
CA GLY A 108 -1.34 -6.31 -16.21
C GLY A 108 0.19 -6.34 -16.11
N GLU A 109 0.90 -5.54 -16.91
CA GLU A 109 2.35 -5.38 -16.76
C GLU A 109 2.66 -4.38 -15.65
N THR A 110 3.64 -4.73 -14.82
CA THR A 110 4.12 -3.86 -13.74
C THR A 110 4.93 -2.69 -14.31
N GLY A 111 4.63 -1.48 -13.86
CA GLY A 111 5.36 -0.27 -14.19
C GLY A 111 5.06 0.86 -13.21
N GLU A 112 5.52 2.05 -13.54
CA GLU A 112 5.30 3.24 -12.72
C GLU A 112 3.89 3.80 -12.97
N LEU A 113 3.15 4.01 -11.89
CA LEU A 113 1.82 4.61 -11.92
C LEU A 113 1.90 6.11 -12.23
N VAL A 114 1.05 6.53 -13.14
CA VAL A 114 0.94 7.92 -13.58
C VAL A 114 -0.52 8.34 -13.50
N PHE A 115 -0.78 9.55 -13.01
CA PHE A 115 -2.12 10.11 -12.96
C PHE A 115 -2.26 11.42 -13.72
N THR A 116 -3.39 11.57 -14.38
CA THR A 116 -3.88 12.86 -14.88
C THR A 116 -5.17 13.22 -14.15
N HIS A 117 -5.24 14.43 -13.60
CA HIS A 117 -6.49 14.95 -13.03
C HIS A 117 -7.51 15.28 -14.13
N LEU A 118 -8.76 14.89 -13.90
CA LEU A 118 -9.87 15.19 -14.80
C LEU A 118 -10.74 16.34 -14.28
N THR A 119 -10.87 16.49 -12.96
CA THR A 119 -11.83 17.42 -12.33
C THR A 119 -11.20 18.43 -11.39
N LYS A 120 -9.92 18.30 -11.05
CA LYS A 120 -9.27 19.20 -10.10
C LYS A 120 -8.94 20.54 -10.75
N GLU A 121 -9.53 21.62 -10.24
CA GLU A 121 -9.30 22.99 -10.75
C GLU A 121 -8.05 23.63 -10.15
N GLY A 122 -7.86 23.47 -8.84
CA GLY A 122 -6.67 23.95 -8.12
C GLY A 122 -5.48 23.03 -8.31
N MET A 123 -4.43 23.51 -8.97
CA MET A 123 -3.19 22.75 -9.23
C MET A 123 -3.46 21.40 -9.94
N PRO A 124 -4.09 21.41 -11.14
CA PRO A 124 -4.30 20.19 -11.91
C PRO A 124 -2.94 19.64 -12.37
N LEU A 125 -2.74 18.34 -12.19
CA LEU A 125 -1.54 17.64 -12.64
C LEU A 125 -1.88 16.82 -13.88
N LEU A 126 -1.04 16.96 -14.91
CA LEU A 126 -1.12 16.18 -16.15
C LEU A 126 0.05 15.19 -16.19
N ARG A 127 -0.27 13.91 -16.34
CA ARG A 127 0.69 12.81 -16.37
C ARG A 127 1.72 12.87 -15.24
N TYR A 128 1.21 13.04 -14.02
CA TYR A 128 2.04 13.07 -12.80
C TYR A 128 2.59 11.68 -12.51
N ARG A 129 3.91 11.57 -12.48
CA ARG A 129 4.62 10.33 -12.15
C ARG A 129 4.68 10.16 -10.64
N THR A 130 3.97 9.16 -10.11
CA THR A 130 3.90 8.91 -8.66
C THR A 130 5.18 8.30 -8.09
N LYS A 131 5.96 7.64 -8.93
CA LYS A 131 7.07 6.75 -8.60
C LYS A 131 6.65 5.40 -8.00
N ASP A 132 5.38 5.20 -7.70
CA ASP A 132 4.87 3.94 -7.19
C ASP A 132 4.80 2.90 -8.31
N LEU A 133 5.24 1.67 -8.02
CA LEU A 133 5.23 0.56 -8.96
C LEU A 133 4.03 -0.35 -8.69
N THR A 134 3.22 -0.55 -9.71
CA THR A 134 2.01 -1.39 -9.67
C THR A 134 1.63 -1.86 -11.07
N ALA A 135 0.53 -2.61 -11.20
CA ALA A 135 -0.10 -2.97 -12.46
C ALA A 135 -1.57 -2.57 -12.47
N LEU A 136 -2.15 -2.35 -13.66
CA LEU A 136 -3.57 -2.03 -13.82
C LEU A 136 -4.31 -3.19 -14.50
N HIS A 137 -5.53 -3.46 -13.99
CA HIS A 137 -6.46 -4.48 -14.48
C HIS A 137 -7.78 -3.85 -14.89
N TYR A 138 -8.22 -4.14 -16.11
CA TYR A 138 -9.42 -3.56 -16.74
C TYR A 138 -10.60 -4.55 -16.78
N ASP A 139 -10.40 -5.76 -16.30
CA ASP A 139 -11.45 -6.76 -16.20
C ASP A 139 -12.46 -6.43 -15.09
N LYS A 140 -13.71 -6.82 -15.29
CA LYS A 140 -14.78 -6.59 -14.32
C LYS A 140 -14.51 -7.34 -13.01
N CYS A 141 -14.54 -6.61 -11.90
CA CYS A 141 -14.42 -7.20 -10.56
C CYS A 141 -15.68 -8.04 -10.22
N THR A 142 -15.48 -9.09 -9.44
CA THR A 142 -16.57 -9.93 -8.92
C THR A 142 -17.54 -9.17 -7.99
N CYS A 143 -17.11 -8.04 -7.41
CA CYS A 143 -18.01 -7.13 -6.68
C CYS A 143 -19.02 -6.39 -7.58
N GLY A 144 -18.88 -6.52 -8.91
CA GLY A 144 -19.75 -5.90 -9.90
C GLY A 144 -19.26 -4.54 -10.44
N ARG A 145 -18.29 -3.91 -9.83
CA ARG A 145 -17.69 -2.66 -10.32
C ARG A 145 -16.92 -2.88 -11.61
N THR A 146 -16.93 -1.85 -12.47
CA THR A 146 -16.21 -1.82 -13.75
C THR A 146 -15.03 -0.88 -13.75
N LEU A 147 -14.76 -0.21 -12.61
CA LEU A 147 -13.61 0.67 -12.43
C LEU A 147 -12.30 -0.11 -12.57
N VAL A 148 -11.29 0.54 -13.14
CA VAL A 148 -9.93 0.01 -13.20
C VAL A 148 -9.46 -0.33 -11.78
N ARG A 149 -8.84 -1.49 -11.65
CA ARG A 149 -8.20 -1.92 -10.41
C ARG A 149 -6.69 -1.86 -10.56
N MET A 150 -6.03 -1.39 -9.54
CA MET A 150 -4.58 -1.51 -9.42
C MET A 150 -4.22 -2.59 -8.40
N ASP A 151 -3.12 -3.25 -8.63
CA ASP A 151 -2.49 -4.14 -7.65
C ASP A 151 -1.94 -3.33 -6.48
N ARG A 152 -1.54 -4.01 -5.42
CA ARG A 152 -0.79 -3.38 -4.34
C ARG A 152 0.48 -2.74 -4.86
N ILE A 153 0.89 -1.67 -4.19
CA ILE A 153 2.17 -1.04 -4.48
C ILE A 153 3.29 -2.01 -4.10
N LEU A 154 4.12 -2.32 -5.08
CA LEU A 154 5.28 -3.21 -4.92
C LEU A 154 6.49 -2.48 -4.34
N GLY A 155 6.49 -1.16 -4.40
CA GLY A 155 7.57 -0.29 -3.98
C GLY A 155 7.60 0.97 -4.83
N ARG A 156 8.65 1.77 -4.69
CA ARG A 156 8.85 3.00 -5.47
C ARG A 156 10.04 2.84 -6.41
N SER A 157 9.95 3.42 -7.60
CA SER A 157 11.02 3.38 -8.59
C SER A 157 12.27 4.18 -8.15
N ASP A 158 12.09 5.15 -7.23
CA ASP A 158 13.17 5.96 -6.64
C ASP A 158 13.75 5.39 -5.33
N ASP A 159 13.11 4.39 -4.72
CA ASP A 159 13.62 3.66 -3.54
C ASP A 159 14.37 2.37 -3.93
N MET A 160 14.40 2.05 -5.21
CA MET A 160 15.12 0.87 -5.71
C MET A 160 16.63 1.01 -5.49
N LEU A 161 17.18 0.06 -4.79
CA LEU A 161 18.63 -0.07 -4.59
C LEU A 161 19.23 -0.93 -5.70
N ILE A 162 20.39 -0.54 -6.20
CA ILE A 162 21.18 -1.38 -7.13
C ILE A 162 22.37 -1.90 -6.35
N ILE A 163 22.32 -3.17 -5.95
CA ILE A 163 23.36 -3.83 -5.18
C ILE A 163 24.08 -4.84 -6.06
N ARG A 164 25.34 -4.56 -6.40
CA ARG A 164 26.15 -5.44 -7.30
C ARG A 164 25.46 -5.76 -8.62
N GLY A 165 24.73 -4.79 -9.19
CA GLY A 165 23.99 -4.97 -10.45
C GLY A 165 22.63 -5.66 -10.32
N VAL A 166 22.18 -5.96 -9.12
CA VAL A 166 20.85 -6.51 -8.83
C VAL A 166 19.94 -5.40 -8.31
N ASN A 167 18.75 -5.30 -8.87
CA ASN A 167 17.71 -4.40 -8.38
C ASN A 167 17.09 -5.00 -7.11
N VAL A 168 17.14 -4.26 -6.01
CA VAL A 168 16.63 -4.66 -4.70
C VAL A 168 15.65 -3.60 -4.23
N PHE A 169 14.44 -4.03 -3.91
CA PHE A 169 13.45 -3.16 -3.29
C PHE A 169 13.40 -3.45 -1.78
N PRO A 170 13.49 -2.42 -0.91
CA PRO A 170 13.38 -2.59 0.54
C PRO A 170 12.14 -3.40 0.95
N THR A 171 11.00 -3.19 0.27
CA THR A 171 9.75 -3.93 0.50
C THR A 171 9.84 -5.43 0.26
N GLN A 172 10.71 -5.89 -0.64
CA GLN A 172 10.95 -7.32 -0.87
C GLN A 172 11.72 -7.94 0.31
N ILE A 173 12.67 -7.21 0.87
CA ILE A 173 13.40 -7.64 2.06
C ILE A 173 12.46 -7.70 3.25
N GLU A 174 11.65 -6.65 3.43
CA GLU A 174 10.64 -6.57 4.49
C GLU A 174 9.68 -7.76 4.46
N SER A 175 9.17 -8.13 3.28
CA SER A 175 8.25 -9.27 3.17
C SER A 175 8.87 -10.58 3.63
N VAL A 176 10.17 -10.77 3.40
CA VAL A 176 10.90 -11.97 3.87
C VAL A 176 11.13 -11.92 5.38
N ILE A 177 11.50 -10.76 5.92
CA ILE A 177 11.73 -10.60 7.37
C ILE A 177 10.44 -10.88 8.16
N LEU A 178 9.31 -10.36 7.69
CA LEU A 178 8.01 -10.54 8.34
C LEU A 178 7.47 -11.98 8.28
N GLU A 179 8.04 -12.86 7.45
CA GLU A 179 7.76 -14.30 7.45
C GLU A 179 8.56 -15.08 8.51
N MET A 180 9.55 -14.43 9.13
CA MET A 180 10.45 -15.06 10.09
C MET A 180 10.01 -14.71 11.53
N GLU A 181 9.55 -15.69 12.30
CA GLU A 181 9.05 -15.49 13.68
C GLU A 181 10.08 -14.91 14.66
N GLU A 182 11.38 -15.00 14.31
CA GLU A 182 12.48 -14.54 15.15
C GLU A 182 12.76 -13.03 15.03
N PHE A 183 12.16 -12.34 14.06
CA PHE A 183 12.41 -10.92 13.82
C PHE A 183 11.18 -10.06 14.13
N GLU A 184 11.44 -8.88 14.71
CA GLU A 184 10.43 -7.84 14.86
C GLU A 184 10.33 -7.00 13.56
N PRO A 185 9.20 -6.31 13.31
CA PRO A 185 8.97 -5.53 12.08
C PRO A 185 9.79 -4.23 12.02
N HIS A 186 10.81 -4.09 12.85
CA HIS A 186 11.69 -2.93 12.90
C HIS A 186 13.09 -3.33 12.46
N TYR A 187 13.50 -2.87 11.29
CA TYR A 187 14.81 -3.17 10.73
C TYR A 187 15.44 -1.91 10.12
N LEU A 188 16.74 -1.98 9.89
CA LEU A 188 17.52 -0.95 9.20
C LEU A 188 18.38 -1.61 8.11
N LEU A 189 18.20 -1.16 6.87
CA LEU A 189 19.09 -1.54 5.78
C LEU A 189 20.25 -0.56 5.72
N ILE A 190 21.46 -1.07 5.93
CA ILE A 190 22.71 -0.32 5.80
C ILE A 190 23.34 -0.69 4.46
N VAL A 191 23.39 0.27 3.54
CA VAL A 191 24.04 0.11 2.23
C VAL A 191 25.35 0.91 2.25
N ASP A 192 26.46 0.26 1.98
CA ASP A 192 27.78 0.87 1.94
C ASP A 192 28.57 0.38 0.70
N ARG A 193 29.60 1.11 0.33
CA ARG A 193 30.51 0.73 -0.76
C ARG A 193 31.92 0.62 -0.24
N LYS A 194 32.43 -0.61 -0.14
CA LYS A 194 33.78 -0.92 0.30
C LYS A 194 34.59 -1.53 -0.87
N ASN A 195 35.75 -0.95 -1.15
CA ASN A 195 36.64 -1.43 -2.23
C ASN A 195 35.92 -1.62 -3.60
N ASN A 196 35.13 -0.63 -4.00
CA ASN A 196 34.30 -0.64 -5.23
C ASN A 196 33.24 -1.76 -5.29
N THR A 197 32.92 -2.37 -4.16
CA THR A 197 31.88 -3.40 -4.05
C THR A 197 30.79 -2.94 -3.09
N ASP A 198 29.54 -3.00 -3.54
CA ASP A 198 28.41 -2.67 -2.68
C ASP A 198 28.21 -3.77 -1.63
N THR A 199 27.97 -3.36 -0.41
CA THR A 199 27.60 -4.23 0.72
C THR A 199 26.24 -3.80 1.25
N MET A 200 25.44 -4.77 1.67
CA MET A 200 24.16 -4.54 2.32
C MET A 200 24.13 -5.35 3.60
N GLU A 201 23.80 -4.70 4.71
CA GLU A 201 23.61 -5.30 6.02
C GLU A 201 22.19 -4.98 6.50
N LEU A 202 21.60 -5.93 7.21
CA LEU A 202 20.28 -5.82 7.82
C LEU A 202 20.44 -5.80 9.33
#